data_e69a72e7c605933de85cbbd06a520a1a
#
_entry.id   e69a72e7c605933de85cbbd06a520a1a
#
_cell.length_a   1.000
_cell.length_b   1.000
_cell.length_c   1.000
_cell.angle_alpha   90.00
_cell.angle_beta   90.00
_cell.angle_gamma   90.00
#
_symmetry.space_group_name_H-M   'P 1'
#
loop_
_entity.id
_entity.type
_entity.pdbx_description
1 polymer ?
#
loop_
_entity_poly.entity_id
_entity_poly.type
_entity_poly.pdbx_seq_one_letter_code
_entity_poly.pdbx_strand_id
1 'polypeptide(L)'
;ETLPRYELASASREEAFERAVRAARDGLRVLWVANTVERAVAVAKQAETFGIRVEPYHSRYRYEDRLKRHEAVVGSFRPGSSCEGILAATTQVCEVSLDISADLLVTELAPIASLIQRFGRLNRWATPESGVGPKQALVIEPPDSSPYCGEDLERARRWLRDVAGRPVSQRELSEEFLRVLQSEPPPRSVRSAWLDEAWHLEPAPLREPGATVPVVREEDLPSCRDSGGRIRADRLVACTIPMLWGPVAEQAVRWSTERGVLVAPPGSIEYSPRWGARWRT
;
A
#
# COMPACT_ATOMS: atom_id res chain seq x y z
N GLU A 1 -6.15 23.26 0.54
CA GLU A 1 -6.80 22.14 1.24
C GLU A 1 -8.33 22.24 1.27
N THR A 2 -8.91 23.41 1.04
CA THR A 2 -10.37 23.64 1.00
C THR A 2 -11.01 23.40 -0.37
N LEU A 3 -10.20 23.21 -1.43
CA LEU A 3 -10.72 22.91 -2.76
C LEU A 3 -11.40 21.54 -2.76
N PRO A 4 -12.65 21.41 -3.22
CA PRO A 4 -13.29 20.12 -3.44
C PRO A 4 -12.55 19.34 -4.52
N ARG A 5 -11.89 18.26 -4.13
CA ARG A 5 -11.02 17.46 -5.04
C ARG A 5 -11.58 16.11 -5.36
N TYR A 6 -12.51 15.60 -4.54
CA TYR A 6 -12.92 14.21 -4.55
C TYR A 6 -14.43 14.08 -4.68
N GLU A 7 -14.84 13.12 -5.50
CA GLU A 7 -16.19 12.57 -5.50
C GLU A 7 -16.11 11.12 -5.06
N LEU A 8 -16.62 10.83 -3.85
CA LEU A 8 -16.52 9.51 -3.25
C LEU A 8 -17.77 8.69 -3.56
N ALA A 9 -17.59 7.48 -4.05
CA ALA A 9 -18.67 6.55 -4.33
C ALA A 9 -18.28 5.12 -3.95
N SER A 10 -19.25 4.34 -3.48
CA SER A 10 -19.12 2.89 -3.36
C SER A 10 -19.41 2.24 -4.71
N ALA A 11 -18.70 1.16 -5.03
CA ALA A 11 -18.91 0.39 -6.24
C ALA A 11 -18.71 -1.10 -5.97
N SER A 12 -19.25 -1.97 -6.81
CA SER A 12 -18.84 -3.37 -6.84
C SER A 12 -17.41 -3.48 -7.39
N ARG A 13 -16.75 -4.61 -7.09
CA ARG A 13 -15.41 -4.87 -7.60
C ARG A 13 -15.38 -4.92 -9.12
N GLU A 14 -16.38 -5.53 -9.71
CA GLU A 14 -16.55 -5.69 -11.15
C GLU A 14 -16.75 -4.34 -11.84
N GLU A 15 -17.67 -3.53 -11.36
CA GLU A 15 -17.91 -2.18 -11.88
C GLU A 15 -16.64 -1.31 -11.78
N ALA A 16 -16.00 -1.30 -10.61
CA ALA A 16 -14.78 -0.53 -10.39
C ALA A 16 -13.64 -0.97 -11.32
N PHE A 17 -13.52 -2.29 -11.57
CA PHE A 17 -12.52 -2.83 -12.48
C PHE A 17 -12.77 -2.42 -13.93
N GLU A 18 -14.01 -2.54 -14.43
CA GLU A 18 -14.38 -2.10 -15.77
C GLU A 18 -14.11 -0.60 -15.98
N ARG A 19 -14.45 0.22 -14.98
CA ARG A 19 -14.19 1.67 -15.02
C ARG A 19 -12.70 1.98 -15.01
N ALA A 20 -11.91 1.25 -14.21
CA ALA A 20 -10.45 1.40 -14.16
C ALA A 20 -9.79 1.05 -15.50
N VAL A 21 -10.19 -0.06 -16.13
CA VAL A 21 -9.68 -0.48 -17.45
C VAL A 21 -10.05 0.55 -18.51
N ARG A 22 -11.31 1.02 -18.54
CA ARG A 22 -11.76 2.04 -19.49
C ARG A 22 -10.97 3.33 -19.31
N ALA A 23 -10.87 3.84 -18.08
CA ALA A 23 -10.11 5.05 -17.77
C ALA A 23 -8.64 4.95 -18.22
N ALA A 24 -7.98 3.81 -17.98
CA ALA A 24 -6.62 3.60 -18.45
C ALA A 24 -6.52 3.57 -19.98
N ARG A 25 -7.49 2.97 -20.69
CA ARG A 25 -7.55 3.01 -22.18
C ARG A 25 -7.76 4.41 -22.72
N ASP A 26 -8.51 5.23 -21.98
CA ASP A 26 -8.78 6.65 -22.33
C ASP A 26 -7.58 7.56 -21.97
N GLY A 27 -6.42 7.00 -21.63
CA GLY A 27 -5.20 7.76 -21.36
C GLY A 27 -5.09 8.28 -19.92
N LEU A 28 -5.98 7.89 -19.00
CA LEU A 28 -5.99 8.35 -17.62
C LEU A 28 -5.05 7.53 -16.72
N ARG A 29 -4.57 8.17 -15.66
CA ARG A 29 -3.74 7.55 -14.61
C ARG A 29 -4.63 7.00 -13.52
N VAL A 30 -4.72 5.70 -13.46
CA VAL A 30 -5.56 4.98 -12.50
C VAL A 30 -4.70 4.45 -11.36
N LEU A 31 -5.07 4.78 -10.12
CA LEU A 31 -4.47 4.20 -8.92
C LEU A 31 -5.44 3.17 -8.33
N TRP A 32 -5.03 1.91 -8.28
CA TRP A 32 -5.76 0.83 -7.60
C TRP A 32 -5.04 0.45 -6.31
N VAL A 33 -5.73 0.58 -5.17
CA VAL A 33 -5.17 0.27 -3.85
C VAL A 33 -5.89 -0.93 -3.24
N ALA A 34 -5.18 -2.03 -3.13
CA ALA A 34 -5.66 -3.22 -2.43
C ALA A 34 -5.07 -3.30 -1.02
N ASN A 35 -5.75 -3.97 -0.10
CA ASN A 35 -5.29 -4.08 1.29
C ASN A 35 -4.20 -5.15 1.46
N THR A 36 -4.06 -6.08 0.51
CA THR A 36 -3.00 -7.10 0.54
C THR A 36 -2.21 -7.15 -0.76
N VAL A 37 -0.99 -7.65 -0.69
CA VAL A 37 -0.10 -7.78 -1.86
C VAL A 37 -0.70 -8.76 -2.87
N GLU A 38 -1.28 -9.87 -2.40
CA GLU A 38 -1.90 -10.87 -3.25
C GLU A 38 -3.03 -10.27 -4.10
N ARG A 39 -3.87 -9.45 -3.47
CA ARG A 39 -4.99 -8.78 -4.17
C ARG A 39 -4.49 -7.72 -5.16
N ALA A 40 -3.47 -6.95 -4.80
CA ALA A 40 -2.86 -5.99 -5.70
C ALA A 40 -2.26 -6.68 -6.94
N VAL A 41 -1.53 -7.77 -6.74
CA VAL A 41 -0.95 -8.57 -7.84
C VAL A 41 -2.02 -9.23 -8.70
N ALA A 42 -3.10 -9.74 -8.09
CA ALA A 42 -4.22 -10.34 -8.82
C ALA A 42 -4.89 -9.33 -9.76
N VAL A 43 -5.17 -8.12 -9.27
CA VAL A 43 -5.71 -7.03 -10.09
C VAL A 43 -4.76 -6.64 -11.21
N ALA A 44 -3.47 -6.50 -10.91
CA ALA A 44 -2.46 -6.16 -11.91
C ALA A 44 -2.41 -7.18 -13.04
N LYS A 45 -2.37 -8.47 -12.71
CA LYS A 45 -2.39 -9.56 -13.69
C LYS A 45 -3.67 -9.57 -14.51
N GLN A 46 -4.82 -9.39 -13.87
CA GLN A 46 -6.10 -9.30 -14.56
C GLN A 46 -6.10 -8.12 -15.53
N ALA A 47 -5.66 -6.95 -15.11
CA ALA A 47 -5.65 -5.76 -15.94
C ALA A 47 -4.71 -5.87 -17.16
N GLU A 48 -3.57 -6.57 -17.04
CA GLU A 48 -2.69 -6.86 -18.17
C GLU A 48 -3.38 -7.64 -19.30
N THR A 49 -4.31 -8.54 -18.96
CA THR A 49 -5.06 -9.30 -19.97
C THR A 49 -5.95 -8.42 -20.85
N PHE A 50 -6.24 -7.18 -20.42
CA PHE A 50 -7.01 -6.19 -21.18
C PHE A 50 -6.15 -5.27 -22.04
N GLY A 51 -4.83 -5.53 -22.12
CA GLY A 51 -3.89 -4.80 -22.97
C GLY A 51 -3.58 -3.39 -22.53
N ILE A 52 -3.85 -3.04 -21.26
CA ILE A 52 -3.47 -1.75 -20.67
C ILE A 52 -2.09 -1.83 -20.01
N ARG A 53 -1.41 -0.69 -19.92
CA ARG A 53 -0.16 -0.60 -19.17
C ARG A 53 -0.42 -0.72 -17.67
N VAL A 54 0.27 -1.63 -17.00
CA VAL A 54 0.10 -1.89 -15.57
C VAL A 54 1.44 -1.81 -14.85
N GLU A 55 1.49 -1.11 -13.72
CA GLU A 55 2.65 -1.08 -12.83
C GLU A 55 2.26 -1.56 -11.43
N PRO A 56 2.66 -2.80 -11.06
CA PRO A 56 2.49 -3.28 -9.68
C PRO A 56 3.55 -2.65 -8.77
N TYR A 57 3.12 -2.13 -7.60
CA TYR A 57 4.03 -1.57 -6.59
C TYR A 57 3.58 -1.90 -5.18
N HIS A 58 4.38 -2.69 -4.46
CA HIS A 58 4.11 -3.11 -3.09
C HIS A 58 5.41 -3.39 -2.31
N SER A 59 5.31 -3.83 -1.07
CA SER A 59 6.49 -4.03 -0.21
C SER A 59 7.34 -5.25 -0.54
N ARG A 60 6.78 -6.33 -1.14
CA ARG A 60 7.47 -7.63 -1.33
C ARG A 60 8.37 -7.68 -2.56
N TYR A 61 9.12 -6.63 -2.80
CA TYR A 61 10.21 -6.62 -3.78
C TYR A 61 11.56 -6.64 -3.08
N ARG A 62 12.60 -7.15 -3.76
CA ARG A 62 13.98 -6.84 -3.39
C ARG A 62 14.15 -5.33 -3.37
N TYR A 63 15.01 -4.85 -2.51
CA TYR A 63 15.20 -3.40 -2.35
C TYR A 63 15.52 -2.69 -3.68
N GLU A 64 16.43 -3.27 -4.48
CA GLU A 64 16.80 -2.73 -5.79
C GLU A 64 15.63 -2.70 -6.79
N ASP A 65 14.81 -3.76 -6.84
CA ASP A 65 13.66 -3.82 -7.74
C ASP A 65 12.54 -2.88 -7.27
N ARG A 66 12.41 -2.70 -5.96
CA ARG A 66 11.45 -1.74 -5.38
C ARG A 66 11.78 -0.31 -5.78
N LEU A 67 13.07 0.08 -5.81
CA LEU A 67 13.49 1.40 -6.28
C LEU A 67 13.10 1.62 -7.74
N LYS A 68 13.39 0.66 -8.62
CA LYS A 68 13.01 0.72 -10.05
C LYS A 68 11.50 0.85 -10.24
N ARG A 69 10.71 0.08 -9.47
CA ARG A 69 9.25 0.15 -9.50
C ARG A 69 8.71 1.47 -8.99
N HIS A 70 9.31 1.99 -7.92
CA HIS A 70 8.98 3.32 -7.40
C HIS A 70 9.17 4.40 -8.47
N GLU A 71 10.33 4.43 -9.11
CA GLU A 71 10.65 5.39 -10.17
C GLU A 71 9.68 5.26 -11.35
N ALA A 72 9.36 4.03 -11.78
CA ALA A 72 8.42 3.78 -12.88
C ALA A 72 7.02 4.31 -12.55
N VAL A 73 6.50 4.04 -11.34
CA VAL A 73 5.18 4.53 -10.92
C VAL A 73 5.19 6.05 -10.79
N VAL A 74 6.12 6.63 -10.03
CA VAL A 74 6.20 8.08 -9.82
C VAL A 74 6.38 8.81 -11.14
N GLY A 75 7.27 8.32 -12.02
CA GLY A 75 7.50 8.91 -13.34
C GLY A 75 6.26 8.93 -14.22
N SER A 76 5.46 7.86 -14.19
CA SER A 76 4.22 7.75 -14.99
C SER A 76 3.09 8.65 -14.49
N PHE A 77 3.09 9.02 -13.20
CA PHE A 77 2.05 9.87 -12.61
C PHE A 77 2.44 11.34 -12.53
N ARG A 78 3.61 11.74 -13.02
CA ARG A 78 4.03 13.17 -13.05
C ARG A 78 3.19 13.98 -14.04
N PRO A 79 2.97 15.28 -13.76
CA PRO A 79 2.38 16.19 -14.74
C PRO A 79 3.23 16.24 -16.01
N GLY A 80 2.57 16.26 -17.17
CA GLY A 80 3.27 16.33 -18.46
C GLY A 80 3.99 15.04 -18.88
N SER A 81 3.87 13.94 -18.12
CA SER A 81 4.31 12.64 -18.64
C SER A 81 3.46 12.28 -19.87
N SER A 82 4.11 11.91 -20.97
CA SER A 82 3.47 11.42 -22.19
C SER A 82 2.87 10.01 -22.01
N CYS A 83 2.23 9.77 -20.85
CA CYS A 83 1.76 8.45 -20.50
C CYS A 83 0.46 8.14 -21.25
N GLU A 84 0.48 7.10 -22.07
CA GLU A 84 -0.67 6.52 -22.76
C GLU A 84 -1.59 5.77 -21.77
N GLY A 85 -2.02 6.39 -20.69
CA GLY A 85 -2.82 5.74 -19.66
C GLY A 85 -2.10 4.61 -18.91
N ILE A 86 -2.40 4.46 -17.64
CA ILE A 86 -1.74 3.47 -16.79
C ILE A 86 -2.64 3.08 -15.63
N LEU A 87 -2.54 1.81 -15.20
CA LEU A 87 -3.05 1.36 -13.92
C LEU A 87 -1.88 1.00 -12.99
N ALA A 88 -1.70 1.76 -11.91
CA ALA A 88 -0.80 1.39 -10.83
C ALA A 88 -1.57 0.58 -9.79
N ALA A 89 -1.21 -0.70 -9.63
CA ALA A 89 -1.79 -1.57 -8.60
C ALA A 89 -0.87 -1.60 -7.38
N THR A 90 -1.34 -1.11 -6.24
CA THR A 90 -0.52 -0.90 -5.05
C THR A 90 -1.22 -1.34 -3.78
N THR A 91 -0.51 -1.23 -2.67
CA THR A 91 -1.02 -1.47 -1.32
C THR A 91 -0.83 -0.22 -0.44
N GLN A 92 -0.84 -0.35 0.88
CA GLN A 92 -0.60 0.74 1.84
C GLN A 92 0.70 1.53 1.57
N VAL A 93 1.62 1.01 0.77
CA VAL A 93 2.85 1.74 0.41
C VAL A 93 2.56 3.06 -0.30
N CYS A 94 1.39 3.22 -0.95
CA CYS A 94 1.00 4.49 -1.58
C CYS A 94 0.64 5.58 -0.56
N GLU A 95 0.25 5.22 0.64
CA GLU A 95 -0.22 6.16 1.66
C GLU A 95 0.89 7.14 2.09
N VAL A 96 2.13 6.65 2.18
CA VAL A 96 3.26 7.42 2.71
C VAL A 96 4.34 7.70 1.65
N SER A 97 4.64 6.74 0.77
CA SER A 97 5.86 6.77 -0.05
C SER A 97 5.68 7.25 -1.48
N LEU A 98 4.46 7.45 -1.98
CA LEU A 98 4.23 7.89 -3.36
C LEU A 98 3.76 9.35 -3.43
N ASP A 99 4.56 10.20 -4.10
CA ASP A 99 4.13 11.55 -4.48
C ASP A 99 3.57 11.54 -5.91
N ILE A 100 2.30 11.18 -6.01
CA ILE A 100 1.57 11.00 -7.26
C ILE A 100 0.21 11.69 -7.25
N SER A 101 -0.34 11.94 -8.44
CA SER A 101 -1.70 12.44 -8.64
C SER A 101 -2.43 11.59 -9.67
N ALA A 102 -3.35 10.78 -9.20
CA ALA A 102 -4.20 9.94 -10.07
C ALA A 102 -5.37 10.75 -10.66
N ASP A 103 -5.90 10.24 -11.76
CA ASP A 103 -7.11 10.76 -12.41
C ASP A 103 -8.36 9.98 -11.98
N LEU A 104 -8.18 8.71 -11.60
CA LEU A 104 -9.18 7.85 -10.97
C LEU A 104 -8.50 7.05 -9.86
N LEU A 105 -9.16 6.97 -8.71
CA LEU A 105 -8.76 6.11 -7.60
C LEU A 105 -9.78 4.99 -7.42
N VAL A 106 -9.32 3.76 -7.37
CA VAL A 106 -10.07 2.62 -6.84
C VAL A 106 -9.37 2.14 -5.58
N THR A 107 -10.08 1.99 -4.49
CA THR A 107 -9.50 1.52 -3.23
C THR A 107 -10.40 0.50 -2.54
N GLU A 108 -9.82 -0.56 -2.00
CA GLU A 108 -10.53 -1.38 -1.03
C GLU A 108 -10.80 -0.54 0.23
N LEU A 109 -11.94 -0.80 0.88
CA LEU A 109 -12.30 -0.18 2.15
C LEU A 109 -11.20 -0.47 3.18
N ALA A 110 -10.81 0.57 3.92
CA ALA A 110 -9.73 0.56 4.89
C ALA A 110 -10.11 1.49 6.06
N PRO A 111 -9.36 1.50 7.17
CA PRO A 111 -9.55 2.47 8.24
C PRO A 111 -9.58 3.91 7.71
N ILE A 112 -10.35 4.79 8.36
CA ILE A 112 -10.59 6.16 7.88
C ILE A 112 -9.29 6.91 7.59
N ALA A 113 -8.30 6.80 8.49
CA ALA A 113 -7.00 7.45 8.32
C ALA A 113 -6.28 6.99 7.03
N SER A 114 -6.32 5.69 6.73
CA SER A 114 -5.78 5.12 5.48
C SER A 114 -6.53 5.63 4.26
N LEU A 115 -7.87 5.66 4.30
CA LEU A 115 -8.68 6.19 3.19
C LEU A 115 -8.35 7.64 2.90
N ILE A 116 -8.22 8.50 3.92
CA ILE A 116 -7.84 9.90 3.76
C ILE A 116 -6.47 10.04 3.08
N GLN A 117 -5.50 9.21 3.46
CA GLN A 117 -4.17 9.21 2.84
C GLN A 117 -4.23 8.76 1.37
N ARG A 118 -5.07 7.76 1.06
CA ARG A 118 -5.28 7.27 -0.32
C ARG A 118 -5.99 8.32 -1.17
N PHE A 119 -7.03 8.96 -0.66
CA PHE A 119 -7.70 10.07 -1.37
C PHE A 119 -6.74 11.23 -1.63
N GLY A 120 -5.79 11.49 -0.72
CA GLY A 120 -4.71 12.45 -0.94
C GLY A 120 -3.78 12.14 -2.13
N ARG A 121 -3.91 10.99 -2.79
CA ARG A 121 -3.22 10.62 -4.04
C ARG A 121 -4.05 10.84 -5.29
N LEU A 122 -5.31 11.23 -5.14
CA LEU A 122 -6.22 11.58 -6.22
C LEU A 122 -6.24 13.09 -6.39
N ASN A 123 -6.15 13.58 -7.63
CA ASN A 123 -6.27 15.02 -7.94
C ASN A 123 -5.38 15.93 -7.06
N ARG A 124 -4.22 15.44 -6.68
CA ARG A 124 -3.35 16.02 -5.65
C ARG A 124 -2.88 17.42 -5.99
N TRP A 125 -2.59 17.67 -7.28
CA TRP A 125 -2.04 18.94 -7.74
C TRP A 125 -3.08 19.92 -8.28
N ALA A 126 -4.36 19.61 -8.09
CA ALA A 126 -5.42 20.55 -8.46
C ALA A 126 -5.32 21.83 -7.60
N THR A 127 -5.37 22.96 -8.28
CA THR A 127 -5.47 24.28 -7.67
C THR A 127 -6.74 24.99 -8.19
N PRO A 128 -7.25 26.03 -7.52
CA PRO A 128 -8.38 26.79 -8.02
C PRO A 128 -8.18 27.31 -9.45
N GLU A 129 -6.93 27.67 -9.77
CA GLU A 129 -6.54 28.24 -11.07
C GLU A 129 -6.44 27.17 -12.17
N SER A 130 -6.26 25.89 -11.79
CA SER A 130 -6.13 24.80 -12.77
C SER A 130 -7.42 24.52 -13.54
N GLY A 131 -8.58 24.97 -13.04
CA GLY A 131 -9.89 24.69 -13.62
C GLY A 131 -10.28 23.20 -13.59
N VAL A 132 -9.49 22.35 -12.91
CA VAL A 132 -9.75 20.91 -12.82
C VAL A 132 -10.79 20.66 -11.73
N GLY A 133 -11.93 20.10 -12.12
CA GLY A 133 -12.98 19.70 -11.20
C GLY A 133 -12.60 18.51 -10.31
N PRO A 134 -13.51 18.13 -9.38
CA PRO A 134 -13.33 16.95 -8.55
C PRO A 134 -13.14 15.69 -9.38
N LYS A 135 -12.32 14.73 -8.88
CA LYS A 135 -12.10 13.43 -9.51
C LYS A 135 -12.70 12.32 -8.66
N GLN A 136 -12.98 11.21 -9.30
CA GLN A 136 -13.71 10.13 -8.67
C GLN A 136 -12.81 9.18 -7.90
N ALA A 137 -13.22 8.85 -6.67
CA ALA A 137 -12.69 7.76 -5.87
C ALA A 137 -13.78 6.70 -5.66
N LEU A 138 -13.52 5.49 -6.13
CA LEU A 138 -14.39 4.33 -5.95
C LEU A 138 -13.88 3.50 -4.77
N VAL A 139 -14.72 3.31 -3.78
CA VAL A 139 -14.43 2.45 -2.63
C VAL A 139 -15.17 1.12 -2.82
N ILE A 140 -14.41 0.03 -2.82
CA ILE A 140 -14.93 -1.33 -2.98
C ILE A 140 -14.81 -2.11 -1.67
N GLU A 141 -15.74 -3.01 -1.40
CA GLU A 141 -15.64 -3.90 -0.26
C GLU A 141 -14.54 -4.93 -0.48
N PRO A 142 -13.65 -5.13 0.51
CA PRO A 142 -12.67 -6.21 0.45
C PRO A 142 -13.35 -7.56 0.74
N PRO A 143 -12.83 -8.68 0.20
CA PRO A 143 -13.41 -10.01 0.42
C PRO A 143 -13.33 -10.47 1.88
N ASP A 144 -12.40 -9.93 2.64
CA ASP A 144 -12.19 -10.15 4.07
C ASP A 144 -11.59 -8.90 4.72
N SER A 145 -11.58 -8.84 6.04
CA SER A 145 -11.09 -7.66 6.78
C SER A 145 -9.56 -7.51 6.76
N SER A 146 -8.81 -8.54 6.35
CA SER A 146 -7.34 -8.48 6.40
C SER A 146 -6.74 -7.31 5.60
N PRO A 147 -5.74 -6.61 6.16
CA PRO A 147 -5.06 -6.85 7.44
C PRO A 147 -5.66 -6.06 8.62
N TYR A 148 -6.85 -5.50 8.49
CA TYR A 148 -7.46 -4.60 9.44
C TYR A 148 -8.45 -5.30 10.39
N CYS A 149 -8.79 -4.62 11.48
CA CYS A 149 -9.85 -5.03 12.37
C CYS A 149 -11.24 -4.77 11.73
N GLY A 150 -12.19 -5.68 11.94
CA GLY A 150 -13.55 -5.53 11.43
C GLY A 150 -14.25 -4.28 11.94
N GLU A 151 -14.02 -3.88 13.19
CA GLU A 151 -14.58 -2.68 13.80
C GLU A 151 -14.12 -1.40 13.09
N ASP A 152 -12.85 -1.34 12.69
CA ASP A 152 -12.30 -0.19 11.96
C ASP A 152 -12.93 -0.05 10.58
N LEU A 153 -13.22 -1.18 9.92
CA LEU A 153 -13.91 -1.16 8.63
C LEU A 153 -15.38 -0.76 8.78
N GLU A 154 -16.08 -1.20 9.83
CA GLU A 154 -17.44 -0.75 10.12
C GLU A 154 -17.52 0.75 10.41
N ARG A 155 -16.52 1.27 11.13
CA ARG A 155 -16.37 2.70 11.39
C ARG A 155 -16.15 3.47 10.08
N ALA A 156 -15.29 2.97 9.22
CA ALA A 156 -15.01 3.56 7.92
C ALA A 156 -16.25 3.55 7.00
N ARG A 157 -17.07 2.48 7.00
CA ARG A 157 -18.34 2.43 6.25
C ARG A 157 -19.32 3.50 6.69
N ARG A 158 -19.45 3.72 8.01
CA ARG A 158 -20.33 4.77 8.55
C ARG A 158 -19.85 6.14 8.10
N TRP A 159 -18.57 6.43 8.33
CA TRP A 159 -17.96 7.70 7.92
C TRP A 159 -18.07 7.94 6.41
N LEU A 160 -17.90 6.90 5.59
CA LEU A 160 -17.99 7.05 4.13
C LEU A 160 -19.41 7.47 3.68
N ARG A 161 -20.46 6.97 4.33
CA ARG A 161 -21.85 7.40 4.05
C ARG A 161 -22.08 8.88 4.32
N ASP A 162 -21.40 9.44 5.31
CA ASP A 162 -21.55 10.85 5.70
C ASP A 162 -20.84 11.80 4.73
N VAL A 163 -19.75 11.33 4.09
CA VAL A 163 -18.91 12.15 3.19
C VAL A 163 -19.14 11.87 1.70
N ALA A 164 -19.82 10.79 1.33
CA ALA A 164 -20.08 10.44 -0.07
C ALA A 164 -21.24 11.22 -0.67
N GLY A 165 -21.39 11.18 -2.01
CA GLY A 165 -22.52 11.76 -2.75
C GLY A 165 -22.40 13.25 -3.05
N ARG A 166 -21.32 13.92 -2.65
CA ARG A 166 -21.00 15.29 -3.01
C ARG A 166 -19.49 15.49 -3.17
N PRO A 167 -19.06 16.52 -3.90
CA PRO A 167 -17.65 16.90 -3.90
C PRO A 167 -17.18 17.29 -2.51
N VAL A 168 -16.03 16.74 -2.09
CA VAL A 168 -15.41 17.00 -0.78
C VAL A 168 -13.94 17.41 -0.91
N SER A 169 -13.49 18.22 0.03
CA SER A 169 -12.11 18.66 0.16
C SER A 169 -11.34 17.79 1.15
N GLN A 170 -10.01 17.85 1.09
CA GLN A 170 -9.13 17.19 2.06
C GLN A 170 -9.41 17.66 3.49
N ARG A 171 -9.72 18.95 3.66
CA ARG A 171 -10.03 19.54 4.96
C ARG A 171 -11.33 18.97 5.53
N GLU A 172 -12.39 18.92 4.75
CA GLU A 172 -13.69 18.34 5.18
C GLU A 172 -13.53 16.88 5.61
N LEU A 173 -12.79 16.06 4.86
CA LEU A 173 -12.51 14.68 5.23
C LEU A 173 -11.81 14.56 6.59
N SER A 174 -10.85 15.46 6.85
CA SER A 174 -10.12 15.47 8.12
C SER A 174 -11.00 15.96 9.29
N GLU A 175 -11.84 16.96 9.06
CA GLU A 175 -12.79 17.47 10.06
C GLU A 175 -13.82 16.42 10.44
N GLU A 176 -14.39 15.70 9.48
CA GLU A 176 -15.34 14.60 9.74
C GLU A 176 -14.66 13.44 10.47
N PHE A 177 -13.41 13.14 10.15
CA PHE A 177 -12.65 12.13 10.91
C PHE A 177 -12.43 12.54 12.36
N LEU A 178 -12.09 13.79 12.63
CA LEU A 178 -11.94 14.30 13.98
C LEU A 178 -13.26 14.22 14.77
N ARG A 179 -14.41 14.45 14.16
CA ARG A 179 -15.72 14.27 14.78
C ARG A 179 -15.95 12.82 15.21
N VAL A 180 -15.60 11.86 14.33
CA VAL A 180 -15.69 10.44 14.67
C VAL A 180 -14.81 10.10 15.87
N LEU A 181 -13.56 10.56 15.89
CA LEU A 181 -12.64 10.33 17.02
C LEU A 181 -13.13 10.94 18.33
N GLN A 182 -13.74 12.14 18.29
CA GLN A 182 -14.27 12.81 19.48
C GLN A 182 -15.54 12.16 20.01
N SER A 183 -16.31 11.47 19.18
CA SER A 183 -17.52 10.74 19.58
C SER A 183 -17.24 9.40 20.25
N GLU A 184 -15.99 8.93 20.20
CA GLU A 184 -15.58 7.67 20.81
C GLU A 184 -15.10 7.89 22.25
N PRO A 185 -15.39 6.93 23.17
CA PRO A 185 -14.77 6.97 24.47
C PRO A 185 -13.25 6.95 24.29
N PRO A 186 -12.50 7.70 25.09
CA PRO A 186 -11.04 7.68 25.01
C PRO A 186 -10.57 6.23 25.10
N PRO A 187 -9.56 5.84 24.30
CA PRO A 187 -9.01 4.48 24.39
C PRO A 187 -8.71 4.21 25.87
N ARG A 188 -9.17 3.05 26.35
CA ARG A 188 -8.85 2.61 27.71
C ARG A 188 -7.38 2.84 27.93
N SER A 189 -7.06 3.73 28.86
CA SER A 189 -5.74 4.32 29.05
C SER A 189 -4.63 3.33 28.70
N VAL A 190 -3.87 3.60 27.66
CA VAL A 190 -2.52 3.07 27.58
C VAL A 190 -1.87 3.57 28.86
N ARG A 191 -1.63 2.68 29.83
CA ARG A 191 -0.89 3.02 31.04
C ARG A 191 0.42 3.59 30.53
N SER A 192 0.53 4.91 30.62
CA SER A 192 1.76 5.59 30.28
C SER A 192 2.77 5.10 31.31
N ALA A 193 3.78 4.37 30.85
CA ALA A 193 4.90 3.94 31.70
C ALA A 193 5.60 5.12 32.42
N TRP A 194 5.28 6.35 32.03
CA TRP A 194 5.74 7.58 32.66
C TRP A 194 4.96 7.99 33.91
N LEU A 195 3.80 7.38 34.17
CA LEU A 195 2.93 7.75 35.31
C LEU A 195 2.92 6.69 36.43
N ASP A 196 3.33 5.47 36.15
CA ASP A 196 3.57 4.43 37.13
C ASP A 196 5.08 4.36 37.39
N GLU A 197 5.56 4.63 38.57
CA GLU A 197 6.97 4.64 39.00
C GLU A 197 7.76 3.33 38.74
N ALA A 198 7.37 2.56 37.78
CA ALA A 198 7.99 1.29 37.38
C ALA A 198 9.00 1.49 36.26
N TRP A 199 10.26 1.29 36.56
CA TRP A 199 11.43 1.33 35.70
C TRP A 199 11.49 0.23 34.63
N HIS A 200 10.40 -0.41 34.29
CA HIS A 200 10.30 -1.41 33.24
C HIS A 200 9.52 -0.87 32.05
N LEU A 201 10.26 -0.23 31.13
CA LEU A 201 9.80 0.02 29.77
C LEU A 201 9.76 -1.34 29.05
N GLU A 202 8.61 -1.99 29.02
CA GLU A 202 8.37 -2.93 27.94
C GLU A 202 8.22 -2.09 26.65
N PRO A 203 9.13 -2.25 25.67
CA PRO A 203 8.97 -1.54 24.41
C PRO A 203 7.71 -2.06 23.74
N ALA A 204 6.59 -1.35 23.91
CA ALA A 204 5.42 -1.57 23.09
C ALA A 204 5.82 -1.28 21.64
N PRO A 205 5.60 -2.20 20.69
CA PRO A 205 5.92 -1.95 19.31
C PRO A 205 5.12 -0.73 18.85
N LEU A 206 5.81 0.28 18.32
CA LEU A 206 5.23 1.50 17.73
C LEU A 206 4.31 1.20 16.53
N ARG A 207 4.21 -0.04 16.13
CA ARG A 207 3.31 -0.57 15.10
C ARG A 207 2.69 -1.86 15.60
N GLU A 208 1.39 -2.01 15.36
CA GLU A 208 0.67 -3.26 15.57
C GLU A 208 1.33 -4.45 14.84
N PRO A 209 1.08 -5.72 15.28
CA PRO A 209 1.71 -6.91 14.75
C PRO A 209 1.42 -7.07 13.25
N GLY A 210 2.32 -6.69 12.46
CA GLY A 210 2.46 -6.69 11.01
C GLY A 210 3.92 -6.44 10.67
N ALA A 211 4.82 -6.60 11.65
CA ALA A 211 6.24 -6.44 11.49
C ALA A 211 6.73 -7.29 10.32
N THR A 212 7.35 -6.64 9.35
CA THR A 212 8.08 -7.31 8.29
C THR A 212 9.50 -7.56 8.75
N VAL A 213 10.04 -8.71 8.37
CA VAL A 213 11.44 -9.04 8.58
C VAL A 213 12.16 -9.10 7.24
N PRO A 214 13.43 -8.67 7.19
CA PRO A 214 14.25 -8.81 6.01
C PRO A 214 14.61 -10.29 5.81
N VAL A 215 14.29 -10.81 4.62
CA VAL A 215 14.59 -12.17 4.21
C VAL A 215 15.39 -12.11 2.92
N VAL A 216 16.44 -12.91 2.78
CA VAL A 216 17.14 -13.16 1.53
C VAL A 216 16.91 -14.61 1.11
N ARG A 217 16.71 -14.89 -0.17
CA ARG A 217 16.64 -16.26 -0.65
C ARG A 217 18.05 -16.83 -0.75
N GLU A 218 18.23 -18.07 -0.37
CA GLU A 218 19.54 -18.75 -0.47
C GLU A 218 20.09 -18.70 -1.90
N GLU A 219 19.21 -18.80 -2.90
CA GLU A 219 19.53 -18.71 -4.33
C GLU A 219 20.12 -17.34 -4.73
N ASP A 220 19.89 -16.29 -3.95
CA ASP A 220 20.39 -14.93 -4.20
C ASP A 220 21.74 -14.66 -3.51
N LEU A 221 22.14 -15.47 -2.53
CA LEU A 221 23.40 -15.28 -1.78
C LEU A 221 24.66 -15.27 -2.65
N PRO A 222 24.78 -16.09 -3.72
CA PRO A 222 25.96 -16.03 -4.59
C PRO A 222 26.18 -14.63 -5.17
N SER A 223 25.11 -13.90 -5.54
CA SER A 223 25.19 -12.54 -6.07
C SER A 223 25.61 -11.50 -5.02
N CYS A 224 25.46 -11.84 -3.73
CA CYS A 224 25.83 -10.98 -2.61
C CYS A 224 27.29 -11.12 -2.19
N ARG A 225 28.06 -12.03 -2.82
CA ARG A 225 29.48 -12.27 -2.48
C ARG A 225 30.43 -11.46 -3.37
N ASP A 226 31.57 -11.10 -2.81
CA ASP A 226 32.71 -10.56 -3.58
C ASP A 226 33.54 -11.71 -4.22
N SER A 227 34.61 -11.36 -4.95
CA SER A 227 35.51 -12.30 -5.59
C SER A 227 36.25 -13.20 -4.59
N GLY A 228 36.34 -12.82 -3.33
CA GLY A 228 36.91 -13.60 -2.22
C GLY A 228 35.88 -14.45 -1.49
N GLY A 229 34.64 -14.51 -1.95
CA GLY A 229 33.54 -15.29 -1.36
C GLY A 229 32.90 -14.65 -0.11
N ARG A 230 33.29 -13.44 0.28
CA ARG A 230 32.75 -12.74 1.46
C ARG A 230 31.46 -12.01 1.11
N ILE A 231 30.45 -12.10 1.98
CA ILE A 231 29.20 -11.37 1.83
C ILE A 231 29.43 -9.86 1.97
N ARG A 232 29.03 -9.12 0.97
CA ARG A 232 28.98 -7.65 0.95
C ARG A 232 27.67 -7.16 1.52
N ALA A 233 27.70 -6.28 2.51
CA ALA A 233 26.51 -5.78 3.20
C ALA A 233 25.58 -5.01 2.26
N ASP A 234 26.11 -4.16 1.37
CA ASP A 234 25.37 -3.38 0.39
C ASP A 234 24.59 -4.29 -0.59
N ARG A 235 25.20 -5.34 -1.09
CA ARG A 235 24.56 -6.31 -1.98
C ARG A 235 23.52 -7.17 -1.25
N LEU A 236 23.82 -7.57 0.00
CA LEU A 236 22.86 -8.32 0.81
C LEU A 236 21.58 -7.50 1.03
N VAL A 237 21.72 -6.21 1.39
CA VAL A 237 20.59 -5.29 1.55
C VAL A 237 19.81 -5.14 0.23
N ALA A 238 20.51 -5.03 -0.90
CA ALA A 238 19.86 -4.91 -2.23
C ALA A 238 18.99 -6.12 -2.56
N CYS A 239 19.38 -7.32 -2.11
CA CYS A 239 18.64 -8.57 -2.34
C CYS A 239 17.59 -8.89 -1.27
N THR A 240 17.49 -8.13 -0.17
CA THR A 240 16.51 -8.40 0.88
C THR A 240 15.08 -8.11 0.42
N ILE A 241 14.17 -8.96 0.89
CA ILE A 241 12.73 -8.87 0.65
C ILE A 241 12.04 -8.73 2.00
N PRO A 242 11.23 -7.69 2.23
CA PRO A 242 10.41 -7.58 3.44
C PRO A 242 9.27 -8.61 3.40
N MET A 243 9.30 -9.57 4.31
CA MET A 243 8.25 -10.59 4.45
C MET A 243 7.52 -10.41 5.77
N LEU A 244 6.21 -10.71 5.82
CA LEU A 244 5.43 -10.66 7.05
C LEU A 244 5.96 -11.68 8.07
N TRP A 245 6.16 -11.24 9.32
CA TRP A 245 6.72 -12.08 10.37
C TRP A 245 5.89 -13.30 10.71
N GLY A 246 4.56 -13.20 10.77
CA GLY A 246 3.69 -14.32 11.14
C GLY A 246 3.96 -15.60 10.32
N PRO A 247 3.81 -15.56 8.99
CA PRO A 247 4.13 -16.71 8.14
C PRO A 247 5.61 -17.10 8.14
N VAL A 248 6.53 -16.13 8.38
CA VAL A 248 7.97 -16.41 8.50
C VAL A 248 8.26 -17.14 9.79
N ALA A 249 7.65 -16.73 10.92
CA ALA A 249 7.94 -17.29 12.24
C ALA A 249 7.73 -18.81 12.30
N GLU A 250 6.68 -19.32 11.66
CA GLU A 250 6.36 -20.75 11.62
C GLU A 250 7.43 -21.57 10.88
N GLN A 251 8.03 -20.97 9.85
CA GLN A 251 9.03 -21.64 9.00
C GLN A 251 10.48 -21.34 9.42
N ALA A 252 10.71 -20.13 9.94
CA ALA A 252 12.05 -19.59 10.20
C ALA A 252 12.78 -20.23 11.38
N VAL A 253 12.13 -21.04 12.21
CA VAL A 253 12.79 -21.77 13.33
C VAL A 253 13.99 -22.60 12.87
N ARG A 254 14.02 -22.98 11.59
CA ARG A 254 15.06 -23.81 10.98
C ARG A 254 15.92 -23.06 9.97
N TRP A 255 15.69 -21.77 9.78
CA TRP A 255 16.43 -21.00 8.78
C TRP A 255 17.73 -20.49 9.35
N SER A 256 18.74 -20.44 8.51
CA SER A 256 20.02 -19.80 8.83
C SER A 256 19.90 -18.28 8.79
N THR A 257 20.89 -17.61 9.36
CA THR A 257 20.99 -16.15 9.27
C THR A 257 22.33 -15.76 8.66
N GLU A 258 22.31 -14.74 7.83
CA GLU A 258 23.51 -14.14 7.28
C GLU A 258 23.52 -12.65 7.64
N ARG A 259 24.47 -12.21 8.48
CA ARG A 259 24.57 -10.84 9.00
C ARG A 259 23.26 -10.29 9.58
N GLY A 260 22.50 -11.12 10.29
CA GLY A 260 21.22 -10.73 10.90
C GLY A 260 20.02 -10.74 9.94
N VAL A 261 20.20 -11.15 8.68
CA VAL A 261 19.12 -11.34 7.70
C VAL A 261 18.78 -12.83 7.65
N LEU A 262 17.48 -13.16 7.70
CA LEU A 262 17.02 -14.55 7.56
C LEU A 262 17.26 -15.05 6.14
N VAL A 263 17.76 -16.27 6.02
CA VAL A 263 18.02 -16.93 4.73
C VAL A 263 16.93 -17.96 4.48
N ALA A 264 16.06 -17.68 3.51
CA ALA A 264 15.00 -18.60 3.10
C ALA A 264 15.60 -19.76 2.26
N PRO A 265 15.35 -21.03 2.63
CA PRO A 265 15.79 -22.18 1.88
C PRO A 265 15.26 -22.19 0.44
N PRO A 266 15.96 -22.89 -0.49
CA PRO A 266 15.50 -22.99 -1.88
C PRO A 266 14.06 -23.48 -1.97
N GLY A 267 13.27 -22.84 -2.82
CA GLY A 267 11.88 -23.21 -3.04
C GLY A 267 10.87 -22.71 -2.00
N SER A 268 11.28 -22.05 -0.90
CA SER A 268 10.35 -21.48 0.09
C SER A 268 9.68 -20.21 -0.41
N ILE A 269 10.40 -19.38 -1.16
CA ILE A 269 9.92 -18.11 -1.69
C ILE A 269 10.15 -18.10 -3.21
N GLU A 270 9.05 -17.96 -3.95
CA GLU A 270 9.11 -17.65 -5.36
C GLU A 270 9.25 -16.15 -5.56
N TYR A 271 10.16 -15.73 -6.43
CA TYR A 271 10.42 -14.33 -6.71
C TYR A 271 10.35 -14.01 -8.20
N SER A 272 9.68 -12.92 -8.51
CA SER A 272 9.64 -12.35 -9.84
C SER A 272 9.95 -10.85 -9.76
N PRO A 273 10.88 -10.30 -10.57
CA PRO A 273 11.09 -8.84 -10.64
C PRO A 273 9.82 -8.09 -11.05
N ARG A 274 8.87 -8.75 -11.74
CA ARG A 274 7.59 -8.16 -12.15
C ARG A 274 6.57 -8.16 -11.03
N TRP A 275 6.46 -9.27 -10.26
CA TRP A 275 5.36 -9.51 -9.33
C TRP A 275 5.78 -9.55 -7.85
N GLY A 276 7.09 -9.41 -7.58
CA GLY A 276 7.64 -9.53 -6.24
C GLY A 276 7.67 -10.96 -5.71
N ALA A 277 7.77 -11.07 -4.39
CA ALA A 277 7.87 -12.35 -3.69
C ALA A 277 6.49 -12.88 -3.29
N ARG A 278 6.37 -14.22 -3.36
CA ARG A 278 5.25 -14.97 -2.77
C ARG A 278 5.75 -16.22 -2.08
N TRP A 279 5.02 -16.67 -1.06
CA TRP A 279 5.24 -17.98 -0.49
C TRP A 279 4.93 -19.07 -1.50
N ARG A 280 5.76 -20.09 -1.53
CA ARG A 280 5.44 -21.31 -2.27
C ARG A 280 4.63 -22.20 -1.32
N THR A 281 3.36 -22.40 -1.66
CA THR A 281 2.45 -23.33 -0.97
C THR A 281 2.74 -24.75 -1.37
#